data_762c6e1e449719655b3cf9d81dd3cd57
#
_entry.id   762c6e1e449719655b3cf9d81dd3cd57
#
_cell.length_a   1.000
_cell.length_b   1.000
_cell.length_c   1.000
_cell.angle_alpha   90.00
_cell.angle_beta   90.00
_cell.angle_gamma   90.00
#
_symmetry.space_group_name_H-M   'P 1'
#
loop_
_entity.id
_entity.type
_entity.pdbx_description
1 polymer ?
#
loop_
_entity_poly.entity_id
_entity_poly.type
_entity_poly.pdbx_seq_one_letter_code
_entity_poly.pdbx_strand_id
1 'polypeptide(L)'
;MLLALSLYGCGSTPQPQVGQADVTTFTVSLANIHVVDAYGKRLMIDSGKHGDEQALIAAMRAAGINPRSIDYLIITHGHTDHAGGARYFKEHFGIPIIAGRGDQDMLAAGKNSTLCSTGLLASFLKPSIERESYPPVAADIWIDEHYDLAALGASGRIVSVPSHTPGSIALIIDDKGWVGDLVRGGLISKSKPARHFYMCDLPSNDHDIKALLSDEAAKTWYTGHMGPVSAQAVREQFE
;
A
#
# COMPACT_ATOMS: atom_id res chain seq x y z
N MET A 1 27.03 22.59 -62.38
CA MET A 1 27.46 22.56 -60.96
C MET A 1 26.21 22.73 -60.14
N LEU A 2 25.56 21.60 -59.79
CA LEU A 2 24.32 21.59 -58.94
C LEU A 2 24.72 21.36 -57.50
N LEU A 3 24.43 22.29 -56.61
CA LEU A 3 24.50 22.11 -55.17
C LEU A 3 23.30 21.34 -54.67
N ALA A 4 23.54 20.19 -54.09
CA ALA A 4 22.50 19.42 -53.34
C ALA A 4 22.47 19.94 -51.90
N LEU A 5 21.39 20.58 -51.48
CA LEU A 5 21.10 20.88 -50.06
C LEU A 5 20.56 19.60 -49.39
N SER A 6 21.33 19.05 -48.49
CA SER A 6 20.87 18.00 -47.57
C SER A 6 20.12 18.62 -46.41
N LEU A 7 18.81 18.39 -46.37
CA LEU A 7 17.96 18.70 -45.20
C LEU A 7 18.22 17.65 -44.10
N TYR A 8 18.90 18.03 -43.02
CA TYR A 8 18.93 17.28 -41.78
C TYR A 8 17.58 17.43 -41.10
N GLY A 9 16.78 16.37 -41.19
CA GLY A 9 15.57 16.22 -40.37
C GLY A 9 15.97 16.00 -38.92
N CYS A 10 15.61 16.95 -38.02
CA CYS A 10 15.63 16.71 -36.59
C CYS A 10 14.64 15.60 -36.28
N GLY A 11 15.13 14.37 -36.14
CA GLY A 11 14.36 13.29 -35.55
C GLY A 11 14.12 13.61 -34.07
N SER A 12 12.91 13.99 -33.73
CA SER A 12 12.47 14.03 -32.35
C SER A 12 12.52 12.60 -31.82
N THR A 13 13.45 12.32 -30.89
CA THR A 13 13.40 11.08 -30.09
C THR A 13 12.02 11.04 -29.44
N PRO A 14 11.30 9.90 -29.55
CA PRO A 14 10.02 9.74 -28.84
C PRO A 14 10.31 9.95 -27.36
N GLN A 15 9.73 10.96 -26.75
CA GLN A 15 9.66 11.07 -25.29
C GLN A 15 8.96 9.79 -24.81
N PRO A 16 9.47 9.08 -23.78
CA PRO A 16 8.74 7.97 -23.22
C PRO A 16 7.36 8.50 -22.80
N GLN A 17 6.31 7.91 -23.34
CA GLN A 17 4.96 8.20 -22.87
C GLN A 17 4.96 7.88 -21.38
N VAL A 18 4.62 8.86 -20.56
CA VAL A 18 4.42 8.68 -19.12
C VAL A 18 3.22 7.75 -18.99
N GLY A 19 3.48 6.44 -18.89
CA GLY A 19 2.46 5.44 -18.67
C GLY A 19 1.90 5.64 -17.27
N GLN A 20 0.61 5.50 -17.11
CA GLN A 20 -0.03 5.48 -15.81
C GLN A 20 0.44 4.23 -15.05
N ALA A 21 0.65 4.31 -13.73
CA ALA A 21 1.03 3.16 -12.93
C ALA A 21 0.00 2.03 -13.08
N ASP A 22 0.48 0.83 -13.47
CA ASP A 22 -0.36 -0.36 -13.62
C ASP A 22 -0.49 -1.07 -12.27
N VAL A 23 -1.70 -1.50 -11.92
CA VAL A 23 -2.03 -2.04 -10.59
C VAL A 23 -2.67 -3.42 -10.73
N THR A 24 -2.05 -4.42 -10.14
CA THR A 24 -2.65 -5.73 -9.95
C THR A 24 -2.96 -5.94 -8.47
N THR A 25 -4.22 -6.24 -8.14
CA THR A 25 -4.66 -6.49 -6.76
C THR A 25 -4.91 -7.97 -6.53
N PHE A 26 -4.36 -8.51 -5.46
CA PHE A 26 -4.63 -9.84 -4.94
C PHE A 26 -5.35 -9.72 -3.61
N THR A 27 -6.37 -10.54 -3.37
CA THR A 27 -7.03 -10.61 -2.07
C THR A 27 -6.78 -11.98 -1.47
N VAL A 28 -6.08 -12.03 -0.34
CA VAL A 28 -5.77 -13.26 0.38
C VAL A 28 -6.20 -13.08 1.83
N SER A 29 -6.94 -14.02 2.39
CA SER A 29 -7.47 -13.95 3.77
C SER A 29 -8.12 -12.62 4.13
N LEU A 30 -8.86 -12.01 3.18
CA LEU A 30 -9.56 -10.71 3.25
C LEU A 30 -8.69 -9.46 3.17
N ALA A 31 -7.36 -9.56 3.24
CA ALA A 31 -6.46 -8.44 3.00
C ALA A 31 -6.15 -8.30 1.50
N ASN A 32 -6.01 -7.07 1.04
CA ASN A 32 -5.58 -6.76 -0.30
C ASN A 32 -4.07 -6.54 -0.33
N ILE A 33 -3.43 -7.20 -1.28
CA ILE A 33 -2.03 -7.01 -1.61
C ILE A 33 -1.98 -6.44 -3.03
N HIS A 34 -1.23 -5.38 -3.24
CA HIS A 34 -1.14 -4.76 -4.55
C HIS A 34 0.28 -4.89 -5.12
N VAL A 35 0.36 -5.19 -6.41
CA VAL A 35 1.61 -5.05 -7.17
C VAL A 35 1.43 -3.91 -8.16
N VAL A 36 2.36 -2.97 -8.13
CA VAL A 36 2.31 -1.72 -8.89
C VAL A 36 3.56 -1.62 -9.76
N ASP A 37 3.36 -1.53 -11.06
CA ASP A 37 4.43 -1.18 -11.99
C ASP A 37 4.48 0.35 -12.12
N ALA A 38 5.50 0.96 -11.47
CA ALA A 38 5.66 2.39 -11.35
C ALA A 38 6.98 2.85 -11.97
N TYR A 39 6.94 3.29 -13.24
CA TYR A 39 8.07 3.96 -13.90
C TYR A 39 9.38 3.17 -13.87
N GLY A 40 9.31 1.87 -14.17
CA GLY A 40 10.47 0.97 -14.22
C GLY A 40 10.82 0.30 -12.89
N LYS A 41 10.04 0.57 -11.84
CA LYS A 41 10.09 -0.14 -10.56
C LYS A 41 8.80 -0.90 -10.32
N ARG A 42 8.93 -2.10 -9.79
CA ARG A 42 7.79 -2.91 -9.36
C ARG A 42 7.73 -2.93 -7.84
N LEU A 43 6.66 -2.36 -7.32
CA LEU A 43 6.41 -2.24 -5.89
C LEU A 43 5.34 -3.25 -5.48
N MET A 44 5.56 -3.94 -4.37
CA MET A 44 4.52 -4.73 -3.70
C MET A 44 4.07 -3.97 -2.47
N ILE A 45 2.76 -3.84 -2.27
CA ILE A 45 2.18 -3.12 -1.14
C ILE A 45 1.42 -4.13 -0.31
N ASP A 46 1.86 -4.28 0.93
CA ASP A 46 1.50 -5.31 1.90
C ASP A 46 1.86 -6.74 1.46
N SER A 47 1.78 -7.69 2.39
CA SER A 47 2.28 -9.05 2.18
C SER A 47 1.30 -10.15 2.59
N GLY A 48 0.11 -9.78 3.08
CA GLY A 48 -0.85 -10.74 3.60
C GLY A 48 -0.48 -11.30 4.97
N LYS A 49 -1.23 -12.31 5.42
CA LYS A 49 -0.97 -13.01 6.67
C LYS A 49 0.19 -13.99 6.54
N HIS A 50 0.82 -14.26 7.66
CA HIS A 50 1.74 -15.39 7.76
C HIS A 50 1.00 -16.71 7.48
N GLY A 51 1.56 -17.51 6.57
CA GLY A 51 0.97 -18.74 6.06
C GLY A 51 0.26 -18.59 4.70
N ASP A 52 -0.05 -17.37 4.27
CA ASP A 52 -0.69 -17.09 2.98
C ASP A 52 0.31 -16.95 1.82
N GLU A 53 1.61 -16.95 2.09
CA GLU A 53 2.67 -16.58 1.13
C GLU A 53 2.63 -17.44 -0.13
N GLN A 54 2.39 -18.76 0.02
CA GLN A 54 2.33 -19.66 -1.13
C GLN A 54 1.10 -19.42 -2.02
N ALA A 55 -0.04 -19.09 -1.40
CA ALA A 55 -1.25 -18.76 -2.14
C ALA A 55 -1.07 -17.44 -2.90
N LEU A 56 -0.46 -16.42 -2.26
CA LEU A 56 -0.13 -15.16 -2.90
C LEU A 56 0.85 -15.34 -4.06
N ILE A 57 1.93 -16.12 -3.87
CA ILE A 57 2.92 -16.41 -4.92
C ILE A 57 2.27 -17.14 -6.11
N ALA A 58 1.38 -18.09 -5.84
CA ALA A 58 0.66 -18.79 -6.89
C ALA A 58 -0.24 -17.84 -7.69
N ALA A 59 -0.96 -16.94 -7.01
CA ALA A 59 -1.79 -15.91 -7.64
C ALA A 59 -0.96 -14.92 -8.47
N MET A 60 0.18 -14.45 -7.94
CA MET A 60 1.11 -13.58 -8.67
C MET A 60 1.60 -14.25 -9.96
N ARG A 61 2.05 -15.52 -9.88
CA ARG A 61 2.50 -16.28 -11.04
C ARG A 61 1.40 -16.48 -12.08
N ALA A 62 0.18 -16.78 -11.65
CA ALA A 62 -0.98 -16.90 -12.53
C ALA A 62 -1.31 -15.59 -13.26
N ALA A 63 -1.01 -14.43 -12.64
CA ALA A 63 -1.10 -13.12 -13.26
C ALA A 63 0.15 -12.72 -14.08
N GLY A 64 1.11 -13.64 -14.27
CA GLY A 64 2.34 -13.36 -15.01
C GLY A 64 3.39 -12.57 -14.23
N ILE A 65 3.22 -12.40 -12.92
CA ILE A 65 4.14 -11.66 -12.06
C ILE A 65 5.10 -12.64 -11.38
N ASN A 66 6.39 -12.47 -11.65
CA ASN A 66 7.43 -13.20 -10.94
C ASN A 66 7.73 -12.47 -9.60
N PRO A 67 7.60 -13.11 -8.44
CA PRO A 67 7.95 -12.47 -7.17
C PRO A 67 9.37 -11.90 -7.12
N ARG A 68 10.32 -12.49 -7.86
CA ARG A 68 11.71 -11.97 -7.95
C ARG A 68 11.84 -10.66 -8.73
N SER A 69 10.78 -10.22 -9.41
CA SER A 69 10.78 -8.94 -10.12
C SER A 69 10.29 -7.78 -9.25
N ILE A 70 9.94 -8.03 -7.98
CA ILE A 70 9.57 -6.98 -7.04
C ILE A 70 10.86 -6.28 -6.56
N ASP A 71 10.91 -4.97 -6.73
CA ASP A 71 12.04 -4.14 -6.29
C ASP A 71 11.96 -3.80 -4.81
N TYR A 72 10.76 -3.51 -4.30
CA TYR A 72 10.51 -3.12 -2.90
C TYR A 72 9.16 -3.64 -2.41
N LEU A 73 9.11 -4.04 -1.12
CA LEU A 73 7.88 -4.32 -0.39
C LEU A 73 7.61 -3.14 0.55
N ILE A 74 6.48 -2.48 0.35
CA ILE A 74 6.01 -1.37 1.18
C ILE A 74 4.94 -1.93 2.11
N ILE A 75 5.17 -1.90 3.42
CA ILE A 75 4.21 -2.30 4.44
C ILE A 75 3.44 -1.05 4.88
N THR A 76 2.14 -1.03 4.60
CA THR A 76 1.30 0.12 4.97
C THR A 76 1.22 0.30 6.48
N HIS A 77 1.18 -0.80 7.24
CA HIS A 77 1.23 -0.83 8.69
C HIS A 77 1.53 -2.24 9.23
N GLY A 78 1.87 -2.34 10.52
CA GLY A 78 2.43 -3.54 11.12
C GLY A 78 1.43 -4.62 11.54
N HIS A 79 0.13 -4.55 11.21
CA HIS A 79 -0.83 -5.60 11.55
C HIS A 79 -0.55 -6.91 10.80
N THR A 80 -1.00 -8.01 11.40
CA THR A 80 -0.67 -9.39 10.98
C THR A 80 -1.10 -9.74 9.57
N ASP A 81 -2.16 -9.15 9.08
CA ASP A 81 -2.72 -9.38 7.74
C ASP A 81 -2.12 -8.47 6.65
N HIS A 82 -1.25 -7.55 7.03
CA HIS A 82 -0.48 -6.68 6.13
C HIS A 82 1.01 -7.00 6.14
N ALA A 83 1.59 -7.17 7.32
CA ALA A 83 3.03 -7.44 7.50
C ALA A 83 3.39 -8.93 7.60
N GLY A 84 2.40 -9.83 7.67
CA GLY A 84 2.59 -11.23 8.04
C GLY A 84 3.54 -12.02 7.15
N GLY A 85 3.50 -11.77 5.84
CA GLY A 85 4.38 -12.41 4.86
C GLY A 85 5.72 -11.70 4.65
N ALA A 86 5.94 -10.51 5.23
CA ALA A 86 7.05 -9.64 4.88
C ALA A 86 8.42 -10.31 5.07
N ARG A 87 8.63 -11.01 6.18
CA ARG A 87 9.88 -11.75 6.41
C ARG A 87 10.13 -12.82 5.34
N TYR A 88 9.08 -13.55 4.94
CA TYR A 88 9.19 -14.56 3.90
C TYR A 88 9.67 -13.96 2.57
N PHE A 89 9.07 -12.85 2.12
CA PHE A 89 9.46 -12.19 0.88
C PHE A 89 10.88 -11.63 0.96
N LYS A 90 11.29 -11.07 2.07
CA LYS A 90 12.66 -10.60 2.30
C LYS A 90 13.67 -11.74 2.22
N GLU A 91 13.45 -12.85 2.93
CA GLU A 91 14.42 -13.94 3.03
C GLU A 91 14.49 -14.80 1.76
N HIS A 92 13.34 -15.05 1.08
CA HIS A 92 13.30 -15.96 -0.07
C HIS A 92 13.54 -15.27 -1.42
N PHE A 93 13.22 -13.98 -1.51
CA PHE A 93 13.37 -13.23 -2.76
C PHE A 93 14.35 -12.07 -2.67
N GLY A 94 14.84 -11.74 -1.46
CA GLY A 94 15.76 -10.63 -1.25
C GLY A 94 15.10 -9.25 -1.41
N ILE A 95 13.77 -9.16 -1.22
CA ILE A 95 13.03 -7.92 -1.41
C ILE A 95 13.24 -7.02 -0.20
N PRO A 96 13.80 -5.80 -0.36
CA PRO A 96 13.94 -4.84 0.72
C PRO A 96 12.57 -4.29 1.14
N ILE A 97 12.42 -4.06 2.47
CA ILE A 97 11.17 -3.63 3.09
C ILE A 97 11.24 -2.15 3.44
N ILE A 98 10.15 -1.45 3.13
CA ILE A 98 9.89 -0.06 3.53
C ILE A 98 8.69 -0.08 4.47
N ALA A 99 8.79 0.58 5.62
CA ALA A 99 7.68 0.67 6.59
C ALA A 99 7.76 1.97 7.40
N GLY A 100 6.65 2.38 7.98
CA GLY A 100 6.60 3.51 8.90
C GLY A 100 7.31 3.20 10.22
N ARG A 101 8.14 4.13 10.69
CA ARG A 101 8.95 3.94 11.91
C ARG A 101 8.10 3.72 13.15
N GLY A 102 6.91 4.32 13.23
CA GLY A 102 6.02 4.15 14.37
C GLY A 102 5.59 2.70 14.65
N ASP A 103 5.72 1.80 13.65
CA ASP A 103 5.39 0.37 13.81
C ASP A 103 6.64 -0.51 14.00
N GLN A 104 7.81 0.07 14.24
CA GLN A 104 9.05 -0.69 14.42
C GLN A 104 8.93 -1.76 15.52
N ASP A 105 8.35 -1.40 16.66
CA ASP A 105 8.20 -2.34 17.78
C ASP A 105 7.17 -3.44 17.46
N MET A 106 6.10 -3.10 16.71
CA MET A 106 5.09 -4.05 16.26
C MET A 106 5.70 -5.08 15.29
N LEU A 107 6.46 -4.62 14.30
CA LEU A 107 7.17 -5.47 13.34
C LEU A 107 8.25 -6.35 14.04
N ALA A 108 8.96 -5.79 15.00
CA ALA A 108 9.95 -6.52 15.79
C ALA A 108 9.32 -7.55 16.74
N ALA A 109 8.11 -7.29 17.24
CA ALA A 109 7.36 -8.24 18.06
C ALA A 109 6.63 -9.31 17.24
N GLY A 110 6.32 -9.05 15.97
CA GLY A 110 5.54 -9.91 15.10
C GLY A 110 4.10 -10.13 15.60
N LYS A 111 3.46 -9.08 16.16
CA LYS A 111 2.13 -9.13 16.77
C LYS A 111 1.39 -7.83 16.52
N ASN A 112 0.06 -7.91 16.52
CA ASN A 112 -0.77 -6.71 16.55
C ASN A 112 -0.54 -5.90 17.83
N SER A 113 -0.60 -4.57 17.71
CA SER A 113 -0.78 -3.68 18.86
C SER A 113 -2.22 -3.83 19.41
N THR A 114 -2.53 -3.09 20.48
CA THR A 114 -3.90 -3.07 21.02
C THR A 114 -4.91 -2.65 19.96
N LEU A 115 -5.92 -3.49 19.74
CA LEU A 115 -7.01 -3.22 18.80
C LEU A 115 -8.18 -2.53 19.52
N CYS A 116 -8.70 -1.47 18.93
CA CYS A 116 -9.87 -0.75 19.45
C CYS A 116 -11.03 -0.94 18.47
N SER A 117 -12.00 -1.76 18.88
CA SER A 117 -13.14 -2.11 18.02
C SER A 117 -14.07 -0.92 17.79
N THR A 118 -14.48 -0.71 16.55
CA THR A 118 -15.43 0.35 16.15
C THR A 118 -16.88 -0.13 16.09
N GLY A 119 -17.15 -1.40 16.39
CA GLY A 119 -18.50 -1.98 16.36
C GLY A 119 -18.58 -3.39 16.94
N LEU A 120 -19.79 -3.93 17.06
CA LEU A 120 -20.06 -5.23 17.70
C LEU A 120 -19.37 -6.41 17.01
N LEU A 121 -19.36 -6.43 15.67
CA LEU A 121 -18.69 -7.49 14.92
C LEU A 121 -17.17 -7.48 15.19
N ALA A 122 -16.56 -6.30 15.18
CA ALA A 122 -15.15 -6.13 15.49
C ALA A 122 -14.85 -6.58 16.93
N SER A 123 -15.71 -6.23 17.89
CA SER A 123 -15.56 -6.66 19.29
C SER A 123 -15.62 -8.17 19.45
N PHE A 124 -16.48 -8.85 18.69
CA PHE A 124 -16.58 -10.29 18.70
C PHE A 124 -15.34 -10.99 18.12
N LEU A 125 -14.78 -10.44 17.03
CA LEU A 125 -13.61 -11.00 16.35
C LEU A 125 -12.27 -10.66 17.04
N LYS A 126 -12.22 -9.55 17.80
CA LYS A 126 -11.01 -9.01 18.43
C LYS A 126 -10.18 -10.07 19.17
N PRO A 127 -10.71 -10.94 20.06
CA PRO A 127 -9.91 -11.90 20.81
C PRO A 127 -9.17 -12.93 19.93
N SER A 128 -9.70 -13.22 18.73
CA SER A 128 -9.04 -14.09 17.76
C SER A 128 -7.88 -13.36 17.07
N ILE A 129 -8.13 -12.13 16.62
CA ILE A 129 -7.16 -11.32 15.88
C ILE A 129 -5.97 -10.90 16.77
N GLU A 130 -6.21 -10.58 18.05
CA GLU A 130 -5.14 -10.24 19.00
C GLU A 130 -4.19 -11.41 19.32
N ARG A 131 -4.58 -12.65 19.04
CA ARG A 131 -3.71 -13.84 19.21
C ARG A 131 -2.87 -14.13 17.99
N GLU A 132 -3.15 -13.51 16.87
CA GLU A 132 -2.39 -13.72 15.65
C GLU A 132 -0.96 -13.17 15.80
N SER A 133 -0.03 -13.84 15.14
CA SER A 133 1.38 -13.46 15.15
C SER A 133 2.03 -13.85 13.83
N TYR A 134 3.15 -13.23 13.54
CA TYR A 134 3.97 -13.51 12.37
C TYR A 134 5.46 -13.47 12.73
N PRO A 135 6.35 -14.06 11.90
CA PRO A 135 7.78 -14.00 12.14
C PRO A 135 8.28 -12.55 12.19
N PRO A 136 8.94 -12.12 13.29
CA PRO A 136 9.46 -10.77 13.44
C PRO A 136 10.31 -10.32 12.25
N VAL A 137 10.18 -9.07 11.85
CA VAL A 137 10.91 -8.49 10.72
C VAL A 137 11.29 -7.05 11.01
N ALA A 138 12.40 -6.58 10.39
CA ALA A 138 12.78 -5.18 10.40
C ALA A 138 12.76 -4.63 8.98
N ALA A 139 12.28 -3.41 8.81
CA ALA A 139 12.37 -2.70 7.54
C ALA A 139 13.82 -2.29 7.25
N ASP A 140 14.15 -2.20 5.95
CA ASP A 140 15.44 -1.71 5.46
C ASP A 140 15.42 -0.18 5.34
N ILE A 141 14.21 0.38 5.09
CA ILE A 141 13.98 1.83 5.01
C ILE A 141 12.82 2.17 5.94
N TRP A 142 13.07 3.06 6.88
CA TRP A 142 12.07 3.55 7.82
C TRP A 142 11.57 4.94 7.41
N ILE A 143 10.24 5.10 7.37
CA ILE A 143 9.58 6.36 7.04
C ILE A 143 9.15 7.04 8.33
N ASP A 144 9.55 8.28 8.53
CA ASP A 144 9.17 9.10 9.68
C ASP A 144 7.93 9.98 9.34
N GLU A 145 8.03 10.85 8.33
CA GLU A 145 6.94 11.74 7.92
C GLU A 145 6.56 11.55 6.45
N HIS A 146 7.51 11.73 5.55
CA HIS A 146 7.34 11.55 4.11
C HIS A 146 8.59 10.99 3.46
N TYR A 147 8.43 10.41 2.27
CA TYR A 147 9.53 9.87 1.49
C TYR A 147 9.24 10.01 0.00
N ASP A 148 10.15 10.65 -0.75
CA ASP A 148 10.07 10.76 -2.20
C ASP A 148 10.62 9.48 -2.84
N LEU A 149 9.80 8.79 -3.62
CA LEU A 149 10.19 7.57 -4.31
C LEU A 149 11.24 7.80 -5.41
N ALA A 150 11.51 9.04 -5.82
CA ALA A 150 12.60 9.35 -6.72
C ALA A 150 13.96 8.87 -6.20
N ALA A 151 14.15 8.83 -4.87
CA ALA A 151 15.31 8.24 -4.23
C ALA A 151 15.49 6.74 -4.51
N LEU A 152 14.42 6.04 -4.89
CA LEU A 152 14.41 4.63 -5.28
C LEU A 152 14.35 4.42 -6.79
N GLY A 153 14.33 5.49 -7.57
CA GLY A 153 14.18 5.47 -9.03
C GLY A 153 12.74 5.19 -9.48
N ALA A 154 11.75 5.49 -8.62
CA ALA A 154 10.33 5.43 -8.93
C ALA A 154 9.71 6.84 -8.88
N SER A 155 8.49 6.99 -9.39
CA SER A 155 7.71 8.23 -9.23
C SER A 155 6.70 8.07 -8.12
N GLY A 156 6.44 9.16 -7.38
CA GLY A 156 5.47 9.18 -6.30
C GLY A 156 6.08 9.44 -4.93
N ARG A 157 5.27 9.35 -3.89
CA ARG A 157 5.71 9.61 -2.51
C ARG A 157 4.98 8.72 -1.51
N ILE A 158 5.60 8.54 -0.36
CA ILE A 158 5.00 7.94 0.84
C ILE A 158 4.77 9.08 1.85
N VAL A 159 3.62 9.07 2.50
CA VAL A 159 3.26 10.00 3.57
C VAL A 159 2.81 9.25 4.81
N SER A 160 3.13 9.76 6.00
CA SER A 160 2.66 9.22 7.27
C SER A 160 1.19 9.57 7.47
N VAL A 161 0.39 8.57 7.93
CA VAL A 161 -1.03 8.68 8.28
C VAL A 161 -1.29 7.89 9.57
N PRO A 162 -0.71 8.33 10.72
CA PRO A 162 -0.47 7.51 11.90
C PRO A 162 -1.71 7.24 12.78
N SER A 163 -2.91 7.32 12.24
CA SER A 163 -4.14 7.18 13.02
C SER A 163 -4.61 5.75 13.20
N HIS A 164 -4.35 4.84 12.24
CA HIS A 164 -4.72 3.43 12.37
C HIS A 164 -3.72 2.68 13.24
N THR A 165 -2.43 2.81 12.92
CA THR A 165 -1.30 2.47 13.79
C THR A 165 -0.32 3.63 13.81
N PRO A 166 0.58 3.74 14.81
CA PRO A 166 1.58 4.81 14.85
C PRO A 166 2.50 4.87 13.63
N GLY A 167 2.70 3.74 12.94
CA GLY A 167 3.53 3.64 11.74
C GLY A 167 2.74 3.52 10.44
N SER A 168 1.44 3.79 10.44
CA SER A 168 0.66 3.76 9.20
C SER A 168 1.16 4.77 8.19
N ILE A 169 1.34 4.31 6.94
CA ILE A 169 1.76 5.13 5.79
C ILE A 169 0.81 4.94 4.61
N ALA A 170 0.69 5.97 3.80
CA ALA A 170 0.01 5.92 2.51
C ALA A 170 1.01 6.15 1.38
N LEU A 171 0.87 5.42 0.28
CA LEU A 171 1.64 5.58 -0.94
C LEU A 171 0.80 6.31 -1.97
N ILE A 172 1.37 7.32 -2.64
CA ILE A 172 0.69 8.09 -3.69
C ILE A 172 1.55 8.05 -4.95
N ILE A 173 0.96 7.53 -6.04
CA ILE A 173 1.57 7.50 -7.38
C ILE A 173 0.48 7.94 -8.37
N ASP A 174 0.76 8.97 -9.16
CA ASP A 174 -0.18 9.57 -10.10
C ASP A 174 -1.49 9.97 -9.38
N ASP A 175 -2.63 9.49 -9.88
CA ASP A 175 -3.96 9.69 -9.30
C ASP A 175 -4.42 8.57 -8.36
N LYS A 176 -3.50 7.72 -7.89
CA LYS A 176 -3.77 6.55 -7.05
C LYS A 176 -3.12 6.68 -5.68
N GLY A 177 -3.86 6.33 -4.64
CA GLY A 177 -3.37 6.25 -3.26
C GLY A 177 -3.57 4.85 -2.69
N TRP A 178 -2.54 4.25 -2.11
CA TRP A 178 -2.66 3.02 -1.32
C TRP A 178 -2.63 3.43 0.14
N VAL A 179 -3.79 3.32 0.78
CA VAL A 179 -4.04 3.96 2.09
C VAL A 179 -4.10 2.96 3.25
N GLY A 180 -3.78 1.69 2.99
CA GLY A 180 -3.91 0.64 4.01
C GLY A 180 -5.30 0.67 4.65
N ASP A 181 -5.32 0.68 5.97
CA ASP A 181 -6.53 0.63 6.78
C ASP A 181 -7.00 2.00 7.32
N LEU A 182 -6.51 3.09 6.69
CA LEU A 182 -7.02 4.44 6.98
C LEU A 182 -8.54 4.50 6.78
N VAL A 183 -9.02 3.88 5.70
CA VAL A 183 -10.41 3.55 5.42
C VAL A 183 -10.48 2.17 4.78
N ARG A 184 -11.63 1.52 4.82
CA ARG A 184 -11.90 0.29 4.07
C ARG A 184 -13.05 0.48 3.09
N GLY A 185 -13.21 -0.44 2.15
CA GLY A 185 -14.43 -0.56 1.38
C GLY A 185 -15.58 -1.16 2.21
N GLY A 186 -16.79 -1.04 1.71
CA GLY A 186 -17.99 -1.58 2.37
C GLY A 186 -18.10 -3.11 2.22
N LEU A 187 -18.76 -3.75 3.17
CA LEU A 187 -18.99 -5.20 3.14
C LEU A 187 -19.94 -5.63 2.01
N ILE A 188 -20.94 -4.82 1.70
CA ILE A 188 -21.94 -5.10 0.64
C ILE A 188 -21.52 -4.43 -0.66
N SER A 189 -21.27 -3.13 -0.61
CA SER A 189 -20.75 -2.36 -1.76
C SER A 189 -19.28 -2.06 -1.52
N LYS A 190 -18.40 -2.81 -2.16
CA LYS A 190 -16.95 -2.69 -1.95
C LYS A 190 -16.39 -1.28 -2.25
N SER A 191 -17.00 -0.57 -3.19
CA SER A 191 -16.61 0.81 -3.55
C SER A 191 -17.18 1.90 -2.62
N LYS A 192 -18.06 1.55 -1.66
CA LYS A 192 -18.55 2.51 -0.67
C LYS A 192 -17.55 2.56 0.49
N PRO A 193 -16.93 3.72 0.77
CA PRO A 193 -15.97 3.81 1.87
C PRO A 193 -16.64 3.65 3.22
N ALA A 194 -15.91 3.08 4.15
CA ALA A 194 -16.35 2.90 5.54
C ALA A 194 -15.14 2.99 6.48
N ARG A 195 -15.40 3.36 7.73
CA ARG A 195 -14.38 3.34 8.79
C ARG A 195 -13.89 1.91 9.01
N HIS A 196 -12.60 1.77 9.32
CA HIS A 196 -12.04 0.46 9.59
C HIS A 196 -12.64 -0.16 10.87
N PHE A 197 -12.62 -1.48 10.98
CA PHE A 197 -13.18 -2.24 12.12
C PHE A 197 -12.44 -1.97 13.44
N TYR A 198 -11.17 -1.62 13.35
CA TYR A 198 -10.30 -1.31 14.48
C TYR A 198 -9.67 0.06 14.27
N MET A 199 -9.96 1.00 15.17
CA MET A 199 -9.45 2.37 15.12
C MET A 199 -9.46 2.93 16.53
N CYS A 200 -8.28 3.19 17.10
CA CYS A 200 -8.17 3.65 18.49
C CYS A 200 -8.39 5.16 18.62
N ASP A 201 -8.01 5.92 17.61
CA ASP A 201 -8.13 7.38 17.62
C ASP A 201 -8.95 7.84 16.40
N LEU A 202 -10.26 7.99 16.62
CA LEU A 202 -11.18 8.43 15.57
C LEU A 202 -10.95 9.90 15.13
N PRO A 203 -10.69 10.86 16.04
CA PRO A 203 -10.34 12.23 15.66
C PRO A 203 -9.08 12.30 14.78
N SER A 204 -8.02 11.59 15.14
CA SER A 204 -6.80 11.52 14.30
C SER A 204 -7.07 10.85 12.96
N ASN A 205 -7.93 9.82 12.92
CA ASN A 205 -8.32 9.19 11.66
C ASN A 205 -9.07 10.16 10.73
N ASP A 206 -10.00 10.96 11.27
CA ASP A 206 -10.69 11.97 10.50
C ASP A 206 -9.73 13.08 10.02
N HIS A 207 -8.72 13.42 10.82
CA HIS A 207 -7.66 14.36 10.44
C HIS A 207 -6.84 13.84 9.26
N ASP A 208 -6.33 12.62 9.34
CA ASP A 208 -5.51 12.01 8.31
C ASP A 208 -6.28 11.83 6.99
N ILE A 209 -7.56 11.41 7.07
CA ILE A 209 -8.44 11.34 5.90
C ILE A 209 -8.56 12.70 5.21
N LYS A 210 -8.83 13.77 5.99
CA LYS A 210 -8.99 15.14 5.45
C LYS A 210 -7.68 15.67 4.89
N ALA A 211 -6.55 15.42 5.56
CA ALA A 211 -5.23 15.81 5.07
C ALA A 211 -4.94 15.16 3.71
N LEU A 212 -5.22 13.86 3.57
CA LEU A 212 -5.01 13.14 2.31
C LEU A 212 -5.99 13.57 1.21
N LEU A 213 -7.24 13.93 1.57
CA LEU A 213 -8.21 14.49 0.62
C LEU A 213 -7.83 15.90 0.15
N SER A 214 -7.23 16.72 1.02
CA SER A 214 -6.80 18.08 0.66
C SER A 214 -5.59 18.10 -0.28
N ASP A 215 -4.83 17.05 -0.33
CA ASP A 215 -3.72 16.87 -1.28
C ASP A 215 -4.21 16.77 -2.74
N GLU A 216 -5.47 16.34 -2.95
CA GLU A 216 -6.15 16.19 -4.25
C GLU A 216 -5.41 15.31 -5.29
N ALA A 217 -4.22 14.79 -4.99
CA ALA A 217 -3.45 14.00 -5.92
C ALA A 217 -4.11 12.63 -6.17
N ALA A 218 -4.49 11.90 -5.11
CA ALA A 218 -5.05 10.57 -5.22
C ALA A 218 -6.58 10.62 -5.41
N LYS A 219 -7.06 10.29 -6.61
CA LYS A 219 -8.49 10.19 -6.94
C LYS A 219 -9.09 8.83 -6.64
N THR A 220 -8.27 7.78 -6.72
CA THR A 220 -8.64 6.39 -6.41
C THR A 220 -7.83 5.91 -5.23
N TRP A 221 -8.50 5.45 -4.17
CA TRP A 221 -7.88 4.93 -2.97
C TRP A 221 -7.99 3.41 -2.92
N TYR A 222 -6.86 2.73 -2.98
CA TYR A 222 -6.70 1.30 -2.78
C TYR A 222 -6.56 1.04 -1.28
N THR A 223 -7.53 0.33 -0.73
CA THR A 223 -7.66 0.08 0.71
C THR A 223 -7.10 -1.29 1.06
N GLY A 224 -6.66 -1.49 2.30
CA GLY A 224 -6.21 -2.77 2.82
C GLY A 224 -7.29 -3.86 2.77
N HIS A 225 -8.56 -3.46 2.88
CA HIS A 225 -9.69 -4.37 2.81
C HIS A 225 -10.79 -3.85 1.87
N MET A 226 -11.34 -4.74 1.03
CA MET A 226 -12.36 -4.43 0.02
C MET A 226 -11.87 -3.35 -0.96
N GLY A 227 -12.67 -2.36 -1.31
CA GLY A 227 -12.30 -1.28 -2.23
C GLY A 227 -12.10 -1.74 -3.69
N PRO A 228 -11.44 -0.94 -4.54
CA PRO A 228 -11.03 0.43 -4.24
C PRO A 228 -12.21 1.37 -4.05
N VAL A 229 -11.96 2.55 -3.46
CA VAL A 229 -12.94 3.62 -3.26
C VAL A 229 -12.48 4.90 -3.95
N SER A 230 -13.39 5.77 -4.39
CA SER A 230 -13.01 7.07 -4.92
C SER A 230 -12.79 8.09 -3.81
N ALA A 231 -11.85 9.01 -4.00
CA ALA A 231 -11.64 10.14 -3.07
C ALA A 231 -12.93 10.97 -2.89
N GLN A 232 -13.73 11.12 -3.95
CA GLN A 232 -15.04 11.79 -3.86
C GLN A 232 -15.98 11.06 -2.91
N ALA A 233 -16.11 9.72 -3.01
CA ALA A 233 -16.97 8.96 -2.11
C ALA A 233 -16.44 9.00 -0.65
N VAL A 234 -15.12 9.06 -0.46
CA VAL A 234 -14.52 9.27 0.87
C VAL A 234 -14.88 10.64 1.41
N ARG A 235 -14.80 11.69 0.60
CA ARG A 235 -15.22 13.05 0.97
C ARG A 235 -16.68 13.10 1.39
N GLU A 236 -17.58 12.53 0.59
CA GLU A 236 -19.01 12.46 0.90
C GLU A 236 -19.35 11.68 2.18
N GLN A 237 -18.50 10.75 2.59
CA GLN A 237 -18.72 9.91 3.78
C GLN A 237 -18.14 10.50 5.05
N PHE A 238 -17.04 11.28 4.97
CA PHE A 238 -16.24 11.70 6.12
C PHE A 238 -16.14 13.23 6.32
N GLU A 239 -16.57 14.05 5.36
CA GLU A 239 -16.73 15.51 5.46
C GLU A 239 -18.21 15.91 5.56
#